data_83545bf51a2a3ee2e3040fd6666c51ad
#
_entry.id   83545bf51a2a3ee2e3040fd6666c51ad
#
_cell.length_a   1.000
_cell.length_b   1.000
_cell.length_c   1.000
_cell.angle_alpha   90.00
_cell.angle_beta   90.00
_cell.angle_gamma   90.00
#
_symmetry.space_group_name_H-M   'P 1'
#
loop_
_entity.id
_entity.type
_entity.pdbx_description
1 polymer ?
#
loop_
_entity_poly.entity_id
_entity_poly.type
_entity_poly.pdbx_seq_one_letter_code
_entity_poly.pdbx_strand_id
1 'polypeptide(L)'
;MANIKSAKKRILVNQTKALRNQMIKSQLKTIIKKFNLAVESGDKANASELYRLAVKKVDQAVAHGLLHKNNGAHKKSEFTLKFNKMA
;
A
#
# COMPACT_ATOMS: atom_id res chain seq x y z
N MET A 1 20.77 24.84 -24.56
CA MET A 1 19.31 25.00 -24.57
C MET A 1 18.59 23.66 -24.46
N ALA A 2 19.17 22.55 -24.90
CA ALA A 2 18.62 21.21 -24.70
C ALA A 2 18.37 20.89 -23.23
N ASN A 3 19.18 21.46 -22.32
CA ASN A 3 19.06 21.20 -20.88
C ASN A 3 17.75 21.69 -20.25
N ILE A 4 17.15 22.76 -20.79
CA ILE A 4 15.90 23.30 -20.24
C ILE A 4 14.74 22.34 -20.51
N LYS A 5 14.65 21.79 -21.70
CA LYS A 5 13.61 20.81 -22.04
C LYS A 5 13.75 19.52 -21.22
N SER A 6 14.99 19.05 -21.04
CA SER A 6 15.28 17.89 -20.22
C SER A 6 14.88 18.11 -18.76
N ALA A 7 15.18 19.31 -18.21
CA ALA A 7 14.82 19.64 -16.83
C ALA A 7 13.30 19.68 -16.64
N LYS A 8 12.56 20.28 -17.58
CA LYS A 8 11.09 20.30 -17.53
C LYS A 8 10.51 18.91 -17.55
N LYS A 9 11.03 18.04 -18.41
CA LYS A 9 10.59 16.64 -18.51
C LYS A 9 10.82 15.88 -17.20
N ARG A 10 11.98 16.09 -16.57
CA ARG A 10 12.30 15.48 -15.28
C ARG A 10 11.33 15.93 -14.19
N ILE A 11 11.01 17.22 -14.15
CA ILE A 11 10.07 17.77 -13.16
C ILE A 11 8.69 17.10 -13.34
N LEU A 12 8.19 16.99 -14.57
CA LEU A 12 6.92 16.35 -14.85
C LEU A 12 6.93 14.87 -14.44
N VAL A 13 8.00 14.14 -14.76
CA VAL A 13 8.12 12.73 -14.38
C VAL A 13 8.15 12.59 -12.86
N ASN A 14 8.89 13.44 -12.15
CA ASN A 14 8.97 13.40 -10.71
C ASN A 14 7.63 13.71 -10.05
N GLN A 15 6.89 14.69 -10.57
CA GLN A 15 5.55 15.01 -10.06
C GLN A 15 4.59 13.84 -10.27
N THR A 16 4.64 13.17 -11.43
CA THR A 16 3.81 12.00 -11.71
C THR A 16 4.12 10.86 -10.76
N LYS A 17 5.40 10.60 -10.48
CA LYS A 17 5.82 9.58 -9.52
C LYS A 17 5.38 9.93 -8.11
N ALA A 18 5.50 11.20 -7.70
CA ALA A 18 5.09 11.65 -6.37
C ALA A 18 3.58 11.46 -6.17
N LEU A 19 2.76 11.80 -7.17
CA LEU A 19 1.32 11.58 -7.13
C LEU A 19 0.96 10.11 -7.02
N ARG A 20 1.61 9.27 -7.83
CA ARG A 20 1.40 7.80 -7.79
C ARG A 20 1.74 7.25 -6.40
N ASN A 21 2.87 7.67 -5.85
CA ASN A 21 3.31 7.22 -4.53
C ASN A 21 2.33 7.64 -3.44
N GLN A 22 1.85 8.87 -3.51
CA GLN A 22 0.86 9.39 -2.57
C GLN A 22 -0.44 8.60 -2.66
N MET A 23 -0.90 8.28 -3.87
CA MET A 23 -2.10 7.48 -4.08
C MET A 23 -1.97 6.08 -3.49
N ILE A 24 -0.84 5.43 -3.72
CA ILE A 24 -0.57 4.08 -3.19
C ILE A 24 -0.59 4.11 -1.67
N LYS A 25 0.08 5.08 -1.04
CA LYS A 25 0.10 5.22 0.43
C LYS A 25 -1.29 5.46 0.98
N SER A 26 -2.06 6.35 0.34
CA SER A 26 -3.42 6.67 0.76
C SER A 26 -4.33 5.44 0.65
N GLN A 27 -4.25 4.70 -0.45
CA GLN A 27 -5.02 3.48 -0.65
C GLN A 27 -4.65 2.42 0.38
N LEU A 28 -3.36 2.28 0.67
CA LEU A 28 -2.89 1.33 1.67
C LEU A 28 -3.44 1.65 3.06
N LYS A 29 -3.38 2.90 3.49
CA LYS A 29 -3.93 3.34 4.78
C LYS A 29 -5.44 3.06 4.87
N THR A 30 -6.17 3.35 3.81
CA THR A 30 -7.61 3.11 3.74
C THR A 30 -7.93 1.62 3.87
N ILE A 31 -7.19 0.78 3.16
CA ILE A 31 -7.39 -0.68 3.19
C ILE A 31 -7.06 -1.24 4.57
N ILE A 32 -5.96 -0.78 5.18
CA ILE A 32 -5.59 -1.20 6.55
C ILE A 32 -6.69 -0.86 7.55
N LYS A 33 -7.23 0.36 7.46
CA LYS A 33 -8.31 0.81 8.34
C LYS A 33 -9.56 -0.06 8.16
N LYS A 34 -9.95 -0.32 6.92
CA LYS A 34 -11.11 -1.17 6.61
C LYS A 34 -10.88 -2.60 7.09
N PHE A 35 -9.68 -3.14 6.90
CA PHE A 35 -9.32 -4.47 7.38
C PHE A 35 -9.44 -4.57 8.90
N ASN A 36 -8.90 -3.59 9.63
CA ASN A 36 -9.00 -3.57 11.08
C ASN A 36 -10.45 -3.51 11.56
N LEU A 37 -11.29 -2.71 10.89
CA LEU A 37 -12.72 -2.63 11.21
C LEU A 37 -13.42 -3.96 10.95
N ALA A 38 -13.11 -4.63 9.84
CA ALA A 38 -13.69 -5.94 9.53
C ALA A 38 -13.27 -6.98 10.55
N VAL A 39 -12.02 -6.96 11.01
CA VAL A 39 -11.53 -7.86 12.06
C VAL A 39 -12.28 -7.61 13.36
N GLU A 40 -12.44 -6.34 13.75
CA GLU A 40 -13.15 -5.99 14.99
C GLU A 40 -14.63 -6.38 14.95
N SER A 41 -15.27 -6.23 13.78
CA SER A 41 -16.68 -6.57 13.61
C SER A 41 -16.93 -8.06 13.45
N GLY A 42 -15.87 -8.86 13.25
CA GLY A 42 -15.99 -10.29 13.06
C GLY A 42 -16.47 -10.71 11.67
N ASP A 43 -16.44 -9.82 10.69
CA ASP A 43 -16.86 -10.12 9.31
C ASP A 43 -15.70 -10.79 8.56
N LYS A 44 -15.62 -12.10 8.69
CA LYS A 44 -14.52 -12.89 8.13
C LYS A 44 -14.46 -12.84 6.61
N ALA A 45 -15.61 -12.85 5.93
CA ALA A 45 -15.67 -12.80 4.47
C ALA A 45 -15.09 -11.48 3.96
N ASN A 46 -15.52 -10.36 4.53
CA ASN A 46 -15.02 -9.04 4.18
C ASN A 46 -13.54 -8.88 4.55
N ALA A 47 -13.15 -9.39 5.73
CA ALA A 47 -11.75 -9.36 6.18
C ALA A 47 -10.86 -10.16 5.24
N SER A 48 -11.32 -11.28 4.69
CA SER A 48 -10.57 -12.09 3.73
C SER A 48 -10.27 -11.30 2.45
N GLU A 49 -11.28 -10.62 1.90
CA GLU A 49 -11.10 -9.78 0.71
C GLU A 49 -10.13 -8.62 1.00
N LEU A 50 -10.32 -7.94 2.13
CA LEU A 50 -9.47 -6.82 2.52
C LEU A 50 -8.04 -7.29 2.83
N TYR A 51 -7.89 -8.48 3.39
CA TYR A 51 -6.57 -9.09 3.60
C TYR A 51 -5.80 -9.23 2.28
N ARG A 52 -6.46 -9.78 1.26
CA ARG A 52 -5.84 -9.94 -0.06
C ARG A 52 -5.45 -8.61 -0.67
N LEU A 53 -6.35 -7.62 -0.57
CA LEU A 53 -6.08 -6.27 -1.08
C LEU A 53 -4.93 -5.62 -0.31
N ALA A 54 -4.89 -5.78 1.02
CA ALA A 54 -3.84 -5.21 1.85
C ALA A 54 -2.47 -5.79 1.48
N VAL A 55 -2.38 -7.11 1.31
CA VAL A 55 -1.14 -7.77 0.89
C VAL A 55 -0.70 -7.26 -0.48
N LYS A 56 -1.63 -7.18 -1.43
CA LYS A 56 -1.34 -6.68 -2.78
C LYS A 56 -0.81 -5.24 -2.74
N LYS A 57 -1.44 -4.38 -1.95
CA LYS A 57 -1.02 -2.97 -1.84
C LYS A 57 0.33 -2.83 -1.13
N VAL A 58 0.60 -3.65 -0.13
CA VAL A 58 1.92 -3.66 0.53
C VAL A 58 3.00 -4.08 -0.47
N ASP A 59 2.75 -5.14 -1.25
CA ASP A 59 3.70 -5.58 -2.28
C ASP A 59 3.93 -4.49 -3.33
N GLN A 60 2.87 -3.81 -3.75
CA GLN A 60 2.98 -2.71 -4.69
C GLN A 60 3.81 -1.55 -4.11
N ALA A 61 3.58 -1.21 -2.85
CA ALA A 61 4.34 -0.16 -2.16
C ALA A 61 5.83 -0.52 -2.07
N VAL A 62 6.14 -1.77 -1.78
CA VAL A 62 7.53 -2.26 -1.75
C VAL A 62 8.15 -2.15 -3.15
N ALA A 63 7.42 -2.57 -4.18
CA ALA A 63 7.89 -2.52 -5.57
C ALA A 63 8.20 -1.09 -6.02
N HIS A 64 7.43 -0.11 -5.55
CA HIS A 64 7.65 1.31 -5.87
C HIS A 64 8.64 2.01 -4.93
N GLY A 65 9.25 1.28 -3.99
CA GLY A 65 10.24 1.85 -3.08
C GLY A 65 9.65 2.68 -1.95
N LEU A 66 8.35 2.63 -1.72
CA LEU A 66 7.68 3.37 -0.64
C LEU A 66 7.88 2.72 0.71
N LEU A 67 8.02 1.40 0.73
CA LEU A 67 8.30 0.62 1.93
C LEU A 67 9.51 -0.25 1.68
N HIS A 68 10.36 -0.39 2.70
CA HIS A 68 11.43 -1.38 2.65
C HIS A 68 10.81 -2.79 2.69
N LYS A 69 11.46 -3.77 2.03
CA LYS A 69 10.93 -5.13 1.99
C LYS A 69 10.71 -5.74 3.38
N ASN A 70 11.53 -5.38 4.35
CA ASN A 70 11.39 -5.85 5.72
C ASN A 70 10.12 -5.28 6.38
N ASN A 71 9.83 -4.00 6.15
CA ASN A 71 8.59 -3.38 6.64
C ASN A 71 7.37 -3.99 5.96
N GLY A 72 7.47 -4.27 4.65
CA GLY A 72 6.42 -4.94 3.90
C GLY A 72 6.12 -6.32 4.46
N ALA A 73 7.16 -7.11 4.70
CA ALA A 73 7.02 -8.45 5.28
C ALA A 73 6.40 -8.39 6.68
N HIS A 74 6.80 -7.42 7.50
CA HIS A 74 6.26 -7.22 8.84
C HIS A 74 4.77 -6.89 8.80
N LYS A 75 4.35 -5.99 7.91
CA LYS A 75 2.94 -5.64 7.74
C LYS A 75 2.10 -6.83 7.29
N LYS A 76 2.61 -7.62 6.34
CA LYS A 76 1.91 -8.83 5.88
C LYS A 76 1.76 -9.83 7.02
N SER A 77 2.79 -9.99 7.84
CA SER A 77 2.75 -10.86 9.02
C SER A 77 1.70 -10.39 10.02
N GLU A 78 1.61 -9.09 10.29
CA GLU A 78 0.58 -8.52 11.16
C GLU A 78 -0.83 -8.80 10.63
N PHE A 79 -1.04 -8.62 9.34
CA PHE A 79 -2.34 -8.89 8.71
C PHE A 79 -2.71 -10.37 8.84
N THR A 80 -1.75 -11.27 8.61
CA THR A 80 -1.95 -12.70 8.73
C THR A 80 -2.34 -13.09 10.15
N LEU A 81 -1.62 -12.54 11.14
CA LEU A 81 -1.91 -12.83 12.56
C LEU A 81 -3.31 -12.34 12.95
N LYS A 82 -3.67 -11.13 12.53
CA LYS A 82 -5.00 -10.58 12.83
C LYS A 82 -6.11 -11.40 12.16
N PHE A 83 -5.92 -11.80 10.92
CA PHE A 83 -6.88 -12.61 10.20
C PHE A 83 -7.06 -13.98 10.84
N ASN A 84 -5.97 -14.62 11.26
CA ASN A 84 -6.01 -15.94 11.89
C ASN A 84 -6.70 -15.90 13.25
N LYS A 85 -6.63 -14.78 13.97
CA LYS A 85 -7.31 -14.62 15.26
C LYS A 85 -8.83 -14.54 15.14
N MET A 86 -9.35 -14.29 13.94
CA MET A 86 -10.80 -14.21 13.69
C MET A 86 -11.48 -15.58 13.66
N ALA A 87 -10.72 -16.62 13.60
CA ALA A 87 -11.30 -17.98 13.58
C ALA A 87 -12.00 -18.33 14.90
#